data_e98a17b4aa64b7231da57bc0d812941b
#
_entry.id   e98a17b4aa64b7231da57bc0d812941b
#
_cell.length_a   1.000
_cell.length_b   1.000
_cell.length_c   1.000
_cell.angle_alpha   90.00
_cell.angle_beta   90.00
_cell.angle_gamma   90.00
#
_symmetry.space_group_name_H-M   'P 1'
#
loop_
_entity.id
_entity.type
_entity.pdbx_description
1 polymer ?
#
loop_
_entity_poly.entity_id
_entity_poly.type
_entity_poly.pdbx_seq_one_letter_code
_entity_poly.pdbx_strand_id
1 'polypeptide(L)'
;MFSEKMLELGRHSSVIREIFEYSKKRKAEIGEDKVFDFSLGNPSIPTPDAFRQTLVDLIENSNPVDLHGYTSAVGDNTARQTIANNIKKRFGFDQSSDLIYMTCGAAASLTVTLKALLNEGDEVILLAPFFPEYKVFVENAGGVVKIADCNPETFQPDVDKIREQLSDRTRAIIINSPNNPTGAVFSRDNLLKIADLLSSQKHPVYILADEPYRTLAYDGVEVPYIPAIYKNTVVCTSYSKSLSIPGERIGYIAVSPECEGARDFFFAICGAGRSMGYVCAPSLFQKAAALCDTLPSDVSAYDRNRRLLYSSLSEIGYTCILPEGAFYLFVKSLEQDANAFSMMARKQELLLVPSDSFGVKGWVRIAYCTSYEQIEKSIPAFKKLYESYKVR
;
A
#
# COMPACT_ATOMS: atom_id res chain seq x y z
N MET A 1 29.59 6.69 16.29
CA MET A 1 30.10 5.35 15.98
C MET A 1 29.11 4.52 15.12
N PHE A 2 27.80 4.75 15.26
CA PHE A 2 26.74 4.22 14.38
C PHE A 2 26.20 5.32 13.47
N SER A 3 25.51 4.99 12.39
CA SER A 3 24.76 5.97 11.60
C SER A 3 23.68 6.61 12.48
N GLU A 4 23.77 7.91 12.73
CA GLU A 4 22.80 8.64 13.55
C GLU A 4 21.39 8.55 12.95
N LYS A 5 21.28 8.68 11.61
CA LYS A 5 20.03 8.50 10.87
C LYS A 5 19.40 7.11 11.12
N MET A 6 20.20 6.05 11.09
CA MET A 6 19.68 4.69 11.34
C MET A 6 19.31 4.48 12.80
N LEU A 7 20.05 5.07 13.72
CA LEU A 7 19.77 5.02 15.15
C LEU A 7 18.44 5.72 15.46
N GLU A 8 18.19 6.87 14.84
CA GLU A 8 16.95 7.62 14.98
C GLU A 8 15.76 6.86 14.40
N LEU A 9 15.86 6.33 13.16
CA LEU A 9 14.83 5.49 12.56
C LEU A 9 14.54 4.23 13.38
N GLY A 10 15.53 3.66 14.05
CA GLY A 10 15.34 2.48 14.90
C GLY A 10 14.71 2.81 16.26
N ARG A 11 14.94 3.99 16.81
CA ARG A 11 14.35 4.45 18.08
C ARG A 11 12.93 4.97 17.92
N HIS A 12 12.65 5.63 16.80
CA HIS A 12 11.33 6.17 16.47
C HIS A 12 10.63 5.23 15.48
N SER A 13 9.99 4.19 16.02
CA SER A 13 9.13 3.33 15.19
C SER A 13 7.94 4.13 14.64
N SER A 14 7.35 3.68 13.53
CA SER A 14 6.14 4.34 13.03
C SER A 14 5.01 4.27 14.06
N VAL A 15 4.18 5.32 14.11
CA VAL A 15 3.02 5.41 15.03
C VAL A 15 2.12 4.16 14.92
N ILE A 16 1.98 3.61 13.71
CA ILE A 16 1.24 2.36 13.48
C ILE A 16 1.83 1.21 14.29
N ARG A 17 3.17 1.07 14.28
CA ARG A 17 3.86 0.00 15.00
C ARG A 17 3.84 0.21 16.51
N GLU A 18 3.96 1.45 16.97
CA GLU A 18 3.85 1.79 18.39
C GLU A 18 2.47 1.43 18.96
N ILE A 19 1.41 1.77 18.24
CA ILE A 19 0.03 1.42 18.65
C ILE A 19 -0.14 -0.10 18.64
N PHE A 20 0.39 -0.81 17.64
CA PHE A 20 0.32 -2.26 17.58
C PHE A 20 1.05 -2.97 18.73
N GLU A 21 2.25 -2.51 19.11
CA GLU A 21 2.96 -3.06 20.27
C GLU A 21 2.26 -2.72 21.58
N TYR A 22 1.66 -1.54 21.70
CA TYR A 22 0.78 -1.20 22.81
C TYR A 22 -0.43 -2.15 22.88
N SER A 23 -1.07 -2.42 21.73
CA SER A 23 -2.21 -3.34 21.66
C SER A 23 -1.88 -4.71 22.23
N LYS A 24 -0.75 -5.30 21.84
CA LYS A 24 -0.31 -6.60 22.36
C LYS A 24 -0.20 -6.63 23.89
N LYS A 25 0.42 -5.61 24.47
CA LYS A 25 0.55 -5.48 25.93
C LYS A 25 -0.82 -5.34 26.58
N ARG A 26 -1.66 -4.45 26.03
CA ARG A 26 -2.98 -4.17 26.61
C ARG A 26 -3.91 -5.38 26.56
N LYS A 27 -3.91 -6.12 25.44
CA LYS A 27 -4.64 -7.39 25.29
C LYS A 27 -4.22 -8.44 26.33
N ALA A 28 -2.93 -8.54 26.63
CA ALA A 28 -2.43 -9.45 27.67
C ALA A 28 -2.86 -9.04 29.09
N GLU A 29 -3.07 -7.72 29.34
CA GLU A 29 -3.48 -7.21 30.66
C GLU A 29 -4.97 -7.39 30.94
N ILE A 30 -5.84 -7.09 29.96
CA ILE A 30 -7.29 -6.97 30.18
C ILE A 30 -8.15 -7.98 29.40
N GLY A 31 -7.54 -8.74 28.49
CA GLY A 31 -8.22 -9.70 27.61
C GLY A 31 -8.29 -9.20 26.16
N GLU A 32 -8.18 -10.13 25.22
CA GLU A 32 -8.09 -9.84 23.79
C GLU A 32 -9.38 -9.23 23.23
N ASP A 33 -10.53 -9.67 23.75
CA ASP A 33 -11.87 -9.24 23.35
C ASP A 33 -12.27 -7.84 23.83
N LYS A 34 -11.46 -7.23 24.71
CA LYS A 34 -11.72 -5.91 25.31
C LYS A 34 -10.94 -4.78 24.64
N VAL A 35 -9.99 -5.09 23.75
CA VAL A 35 -9.15 -4.11 23.07
C VAL A 35 -9.49 -4.09 21.58
N PHE A 36 -10.01 -2.96 21.12
CA PHE A 36 -10.41 -2.74 19.73
C PHE A 36 -9.25 -2.17 18.92
N ASP A 37 -8.42 -3.09 18.41
CA ASP A 37 -7.22 -2.72 17.63
C ASP A 37 -7.56 -2.54 16.16
N PHE A 38 -7.51 -1.29 15.70
CA PHE A 38 -7.70 -0.88 14.32
C PHE A 38 -6.41 -0.30 13.70
N SER A 39 -5.26 -0.58 14.28
CA SER A 39 -3.99 0.04 13.88
C SER A 39 -3.35 -0.61 12.67
N LEU A 40 -3.30 -1.94 12.61
CA LEU A 40 -2.55 -2.67 11.60
C LEU A 40 -3.43 -3.15 10.44
N GLY A 41 -2.99 -2.86 9.22
CA GLY A 41 -3.61 -3.38 8.00
C GLY A 41 -3.17 -4.82 7.70
N ASN A 42 -3.45 -5.75 8.60
CA ASN A 42 -3.16 -7.17 8.38
C ASN A 42 -4.43 -7.89 7.93
N PRO A 43 -4.42 -8.59 6.76
CA PRO A 43 -5.57 -9.35 6.32
C PRO A 43 -6.12 -10.28 7.39
N SER A 44 -7.43 -10.24 7.62
CA SER A 44 -8.14 -11.15 8.55
C SER A 44 -8.86 -12.29 7.83
N ILE A 45 -8.86 -12.27 6.51
CA ILE A 45 -9.40 -13.35 5.69
C ILE A 45 -8.31 -14.39 5.46
N PRO A 46 -8.61 -15.68 5.57
CA PRO A 46 -7.63 -16.73 5.32
C PRO A 46 -7.14 -16.71 3.87
N THR A 47 -5.93 -17.21 3.67
CA THR A 47 -5.38 -17.49 2.33
C THR A 47 -6.33 -18.41 1.56
N PRO A 48 -6.58 -18.15 0.25
CA PRO A 48 -7.45 -19.01 -0.56
C PRO A 48 -6.99 -20.48 -0.55
N ASP A 49 -7.94 -21.41 -0.45
CA ASP A 49 -7.65 -22.86 -0.47
C ASP A 49 -6.86 -23.29 -1.72
N ALA A 50 -7.16 -22.66 -2.86
CA ALA A 50 -6.43 -22.91 -4.10
C ALA A 50 -4.94 -22.56 -3.99
N PHE A 51 -4.56 -21.49 -3.24
CA PHE A 51 -3.16 -21.18 -2.99
C PHE A 51 -2.49 -22.25 -2.10
N ARG A 52 -3.17 -22.69 -1.04
CA ARG A 52 -2.70 -23.79 -0.19
C ARG A 52 -2.48 -25.07 -1.01
N GLN A 53 -3.43 -25.43 -1.88
CA GLN A 53 -3.31 -26.61 -2.74
C GLN A 53 -2.13 -26.47 -3.71
N THR A 54 -1.95 -25.29 -4.32
CA THR A 54 -0.80 -25.01 -5.21
C THR A 54 0.54 -25.22 -4.50
N LEU A 55 0.66 -24.82 -3.22
CA LEU A 55 1.88 -25.06 -2.45
C LEU A 55 2.13 -26.55 -2.22
N VAL A 56 1.09 -27.32 -1.87
CA VAL A 56 1.18 -28.78 -1.70
C VAL A 56 1.61 -29.44 -3.02
N ASP A 57 0.95 -29.09 -4.12
CA ASP A 57 1.24 -29.65 -5.44
C ASP A 57 2.66 -29.35 -5.90
N LEU A 58 3.16 -28.13 -5.64
CA LEU A 58 4.54 -27.76 -5.95
C LEU A 58 5.55 -28.57 -5.12
N ILE A 59 5.28 -28.78 -3.83
CA ILE A 59 6.17 -29.52 -2.94
C ILE A 59 6.19 -31.01 -3.31
N GLU A 60 5.04 -31.61 -3.60
CA GLU A 60 4.92 -33.02 -3.90
C GLU A 60 5.42 -33.41 -5.29
N ASN A 61 5.24 -32.53 -6.29
CA ASN A 61 5.44 -32.88 -7.70
C ASN A 61 6.65 -32.22 -8.36
N SER A 62 7.34 -31.29 -7.68
CA SER A 62 8.54 -30.64 -8.23
C SER A 62 9.83 -31.31 -7.75
N ASN A 63 10.89 -31.19 -8.55
CA ASN A 63 12.22 -31.56 -8.07
C ASN A 63 12.62 -30.60 -6.92
N PRO A 64 12.97 -31.13 -5.73
CA PRO A 64 13.31 -30.26 -4.57
C PRO A 64 14.47 -29.30 -4.81
N VAL A 65 15.46 -29.70 -5.60
CA VAL A 65 16.62 -28.85 -5.93
C VAL A 65 16.18 -27.65 -6.78
N ASP A 66 15.32 -27.88 -7.77
CA ASP A 66 14.79 -26.81 -8.64
C ASP A 66 13.76 -25.94 -7.92
N LEU A 67 13.00 -26.52 -6.97
CA LEU A 67 11.98 -25.79 -6.23
C LEU A 67 12.60 -24.86 -5.21
N HIS A 68 13.65 -25.28 -4.50
CA HIS A 68 14.27 -24.56 -3.40
C HIS A 68 15.61 -23.91 -3.78
N GLY A 69 16.11 -24.15 -5.00
CA GLY A 69 17.34 -23.55 -5.50
C GLY A 69 17.22 -22.05 -5.77
N TYR A 70 18.35 -21.41 -5.96
CA TYR A 70 18.37 -20.01 -6.43
C TYR A 70 17.72 -19.88 -7.80
N THR A 71 16.81 -18.92 -7.93
CA THR A 71 16.29 -18.49 -9.24
C THR A 71 17.29 -17.56 -9.93
N SER A 72 16.97 -17.11 -11.15
CA SER A 72 17.62 -15.92 -11.70
C SER A 72 17.49 -14.74 -10.73
N ALA A 73 18.47 -13.84 -10.73
CA ALA A 73 18.47 -12.67 -9.85
C ALA A 73 17.19 -11.81 -9.97
N VAL A 74 16.62 -11.76 -11.17
CA VAL A 74 15.37 -11.03 -11.46
C VAL A 74 14.11 -11.85 -11.15
N GLY A 75 14.26 -13.10 -10.77
CA GLY A 75 13.16 -14.02 -10.46
C GLY A 75 13.02 -15.17 -11.46
N ASP A 76 12.14 -16.12 -11.11
CA ASP A 76 11.83 -17.29 -11.93
C ASP A 76 11.20 -16.88 -13.27
N ASN A 77 11.73 -17.41 -14.38
CA ASN A 77 11.30 -17.05 -15.72
C ASN A 77 9.84 -17.41 -15.99
N THR A 78 9.41 -18.59 -15.54
CA THR A 78 8.02 -19.06 -15.71
C THR A 78 7.06 -18.19 -14.91
N ALA A 79 7.42 -17.83 -13.68
CA ALA A 79 6.60 -16.93 -12.85
C ALA A 79 6.45 -15.55 -13.50
N ARG A 80 7.55 -14.96 -13.98
CA ARG A 80 7.50 -13.65 -14.66
C ARG A 80 6.67 -13.69 -15.95
N GLN A 81 6.80 -14.76 -16.74
CA GLN A 81 6.00 -14.92 -17.96
C GLN A 81 4.52 -15.10 -17.64
N THR A 82 4.19 -15.87 -16.58
CA THR A 82 2.81 -16.05 -16.13
C THR A 82 2.20 -14.72 -15.71
N ILE A 83 2.92 -13.91 -14.92
CA ILE A 83 2.48 -12.57 -14.51
C ILE A 83 2.24 -11.67 -15.72
N ALA A 84 3.16 -11.64 -16.69
CA ALA A 84 3.01 -10.85 -17.92
C ALA A 84 1.75 -11.24 -18.70
N ASN A 85 1.53 -12.55 -18.87
CA ASN A 85 0.33 -13.08 -19.54
C ASN A 85 -0.97 -12.69 -18.79
N ASN A 86 -0.95 -12.71 -17.46
CA ASN A 86 -2.08 -12.33 -16.63
C ASN A 86 -2.38 -10.83 -16.71
N ILE A 87 -1.34 -9.98 -16.77
CA ILE A 87 -1.49 -8.53 -17.01
C ILE A 87 -2.18 -8.30 -18.35
N LYS A 88 -1.73 -8.98 -19.41
CA LYS A 88 -2.35 -8.89 -20.75
C LYS A 88 -3.82 -9.33 -20.71
N LYS A 89 -4.09 -10.44 -20.08
CA LYS A 89 -5.46 -10.99 -19.97
C LYS A 89 -6.40 -10.06 -19.20
N ARG A 90 -5.93 -9.43 -18.11
CA ARG A 90 -6.76 -8.59 -17.23
C ARG A 90 -6.94 -7.17 -17.74
N PHE A 91 -5.92 -6.60 -18.34
CA PHE A 91 -5.87 -5.17 -18.68
C PHE A 91 -5.71 -4.90 -20.18
N GLY A 92 -5.52 -5.92 -21.01
CA GLY A 92 -5.22 -5.74 -22.44
C GLY A 92 -3.85 -5.10 -22.70
N PHE A 93 -2.97 -5.04 -21.69
CA PHE A 93 -1.68 -4.37 -21.76
C PHE A 93 -0.55 -5.37 -22.03
N ASP A 94 0.26 -5.14 -23.05
CA ASP A 94 1.36 -6.03 -23.49
C ASP A 94 2.61 -5.82 -22.61
N GLN A 95 2.57 -6.36 -21.38
CA GLN A 95 3.71 -6.35 -20.47
C GLN A 95 4.77 -7.36 -20.92
N SER A 96 6.04 -6.94 -21.01
CA SER A 96 7.15 -7.86 -21.24
C SER A 96 7.59 -8.53 -19.93
N SER A 97 7.73 -9.86 -19.93
CA SER A 97 8.30 -10.60 -18.80
C SER A 97 9.75 -10.23 -18.51
N ASP A 98 10.50 -9.73 -19.51
CA ASP A 98 11.87 -9.26 -19.35
C ASP A 98 11.98 -7.94 -18.56
N LEU A 99 10.86 -7.27 -18.36
CA LEU A 99 10.74 -6.03 -17.57
C LEU A 99 10.02 -6.26 -16.23
N ILE A 100 9.94 -7.51 -15.76
CA ILE A 100 9.42 -7.88 -14.44
C ILE A 100 10.55 -8.34 -13.53
N TYR A 101 10.63 -7.78 -12.33
CA TYR A 101 11.59 -8.12 -11.29
C TYR A 101 10.85 -8.60 -10.03
N MET A 102 11.05 -9.85 -9.62
CA MET A 102 10.43 -10.43 -8.42
C MET A 102 11.06 -9.89 -7.15
N THR A 103 10.25 -9.53 -6.17
CA THR A 103 10.69 -8.84 -4.94
C THR A 103 10.16 -9.48 -3.67
N CYS A 104 10.74 -9.07 -2.53
CA CYS A 104 10.25 -9.42 -1.19
C CYS A 104 9.07 -8.53 -0.74
N GLY A 105 8.07 -8.33 -1.62
CA GLY A 105 6.87 -7.53 -1.38
C GLY A 105 6.99 -6.07 -1.83
N ALA A 106 5.87 -5.33 -1.79
CA ALA A 106 5.76 -3.98 -2.34
C ALA A 106 6.75 -2.96 -1.73
N ALA A 107 7.05 -3.06 -0.43
CA ALA A 107 8.05 -2.20 0.20
C ALA A 107 9.44 -2.37 -0.43
N ALA A 108 9.86 -3.62 -0.69
CA ALA A 108 11.10 -3.89 -1.41
C ALA A 108 11.01 -3.40 -2.86
N SER A 109 9.85 -3.56 -3.52
CA SER A 109 9.64 -3.03 -4.87
C SER A 109 9.87 -1.52 -4.93
N LEU A 110 9.27 -0.77 -4.01
CA LEU A 110 9.41 0.69 -3.94
C LEU A 110 10.83 1.12 -3.61
N THR A 111 11.47 0.52 -2.60
CA THR A 111 12.83 0.90 -2.19
C THR A 111 13.86 0.61 -3.30
N VAL A 112 13.73 -0.53 -3.99
CA VAL A 112 14.59 -0.88 -5.13
C VAL A 112 14.36 0.08 -6.30
N THR A 113 13.11 0.39 -6.63
CA THR A 113 12.76 1.31 -7.73
C THR A 113 13.25 2.72 -7.45
N LEU A 114 13.03 3.24 -6.24
CA LEU A 114 13.52 4.56 -5.84
C LEU A 114 15.05 4.63 -5.86
N LYS A 115 15.74 3.58 -5.36
CA LYS A 115 17.20 3.52 -5.40
C LYS A 115 17.76 3.45 -6.83
N ALA A 116 17.03 2.83 -7.75
CA ALA A 116 17.40 2.77 -9.16
C ALA A 116 17.20 4.10 -9.89
N LEU A 117 16.21 4.89 -9.48
CA LEU A 117 15.78 6.10 -10.18
C LEU A 117 16.47 7.37 -9.69
N LEU A 118 16.73 7.48 -8.37
CA LEU A 118 17.10 8.75 -7.74
C LEU A 118 18.61 8.92 -7.60
N ASN A 119 19.09 10.11 -7.95
CA ASN A 119 20.35 10.67 -7.48
C ASN A 119 20.11 11.54 -6.27
N GLU A 120 21.19 11.95 -5.58
CA GLU A 120 21.12 12.85 -4.42
C GLU A 120 20.43 14.16 -4.79
N GLY A 121 19.39 14.52 -4.05
CA GLY A 121 18.63 15.74 -4.22
C GLY A 121 17.55 15.70 -5.32
N ASP A 122 17.36 14.57 -6.02
CA ASP A 122 16.20 14.37 -6.89
C ASP A 122 14.90 14.37 -6.07
N GLU A 123 13.81 14.86 -6.65
CA GLU A 123 12.55 15.08 -5.93
C GLU A 123 11.50 14.00 -6.30
N VAL A 124 10.73 13.59 -5.28
CA VAL A 124 9.58 12.69 -5.42
C VAL A 124 8.34 13.32 -4.80
N ILE A 125 7.26 13.40 -5.58
CA ILE A 125 5.98 13.94 -5.11
C ILE A 125 5.18 12.81 -4.44
N LEU A 126 4.71 13.07 -3.21
CA LEU A 126 3.77 12.24 -2.48
C LEU A 126 2.40 12.93 -2.43
N LEU A 127 1.33 12.18 -2.68
CA LEU A 127 -0.05 12.66 -2.63
C LEU A 127 -0.61 12.47 -1.21
N ALA A 128 -0.78 13.57 -0.48
CA ALA A 128 -1.30 13.51 0.89
C ALA A 128 -2.84 13.38 0.92
N PRO A 129 -3.39 12.42 1.71
CA PRO A 129 -2.70 11.53 2.63
C PRO A 129 -2.04 10.32 1.96
N PHE A 130 -0.84 9.95 2.44
CA PHE A 130 0.00 8.89 1.89
C PHE A 130 0.48 7.92 2.97
N PHE A 131 0.94 6.73 2.59
CA PHE A 131 1.54 5.77 3.51
C PHE A 131 2.87 6.30 4.07
N PRO A 132 3.04 6.41 5.40
CA PRO A 132 4.16 7.13 6.03
C PRO A 132 5.55 6.67 5.60
N GLU A 133 5.72 5.38 5.33
CA GLU A 133 7.02 4.80 4.97
C GLU A 133 7.55 5.32 3.62
N TYR A 134 6.72 5.93 2.76
CA TYR A 134 7.20 6.52 1.51
C TYR A 134 8.26 7.60 1.75
N LYS A 135 8.11 8.42 2.79
CA LYS A 135 9.13 9.41 3.18
C LYS A 135 10.46 8.73 3.46
N VAL A 136 10.41 7.68 4.29
CA VAL A 136 11.61 6.92 4.66
C VAL A 136 12.28 6.32 3.43
N PHE A 137 11.48 5.75 2.50
CA PHE A 137 12.02 5.13 1.29
C PHE A 137 12.67 6.14 0.35
N VAL A 138 12.04 7.30 0.11
CA VAL A 138 12.57 8.38 -0.72
C VAL A 138 13.85 8.95 -0.13
N GLU A 139 13.84 9.32 1.15
CA GLU A 139 14.99 9.91 1.84
C GLU A 139 16.16 8.92 1.98
N ASN A 140 15.87 7.62 2.12
CA ASN A 140 16.92 6.60 2.16
C ASN A 140 17.55 6.36 0.77
N ALA A 141 16.82 6.64 -0.30
CA ALA A 141 17.35 6.59 -1.66
C ALA A 141 18.17 7.83 -2.06
N GLY A 142 18.26 8.86 -1.19
CA GLY A 142 18.90 10.14 -1.47
C GLY A 142 17.95 11.21 -2.04
N GLY A 143 16.67 10.92 -2.12
CA GLY A 143 15.66 11.83 -2.67
C GLY A 143 15.11 12.83 -1.65
N VAL A 144 14.46 13.85 -2.18
CA VAL A 144 13.75 14.90 -1.44
C VAL A 144 12.25 14.73 -1.63
N VAL A 145 11.51 14.69 -0.53
CA VAL A 145 10.04 14.56 -0.58
C VAL A 145 9.41 15.91 -0.85
N LYS A 146 8.52 15.94 -1.84
CA LYS A 146 7.55 17.01 -2.10
C LYS A 146 6.15 16.51 -1.78
N ILE A 147 5.29 17.33 -1.22
CA ILE A 147 3.94 16.92 -0.83
C ILE A 147 2.93 17.75 -1.61
N ALA A 148 2.02 17.05 -2.30
CA ALA A 148 0.85 17.64 -2.93
C ALA A 148 -0.40 17.15 -2.20
N ASP A 149 -1.23 18.09 -1.73
CA ASP A 149 -2.48 17.75 -1.05
C ASP A 149 -3.51 17.25 -2.05
N CYS A 150 -4.23 16.19 -1.67
CA CYS A 150 -5.44 15.77 -2.36
C CYS A 150 -6.63 16.65 -1.97
N ASN A 151 -7.71 16.56 -2.73
CA ASN A 151 -8.97 17.21 -2.38
C ASN A 151 -9.45 16.72 -1.00
N PRO A 152 -9.73 17.59 -0.03
CA PRO A 152 -10.02 17.20 1.35
C PRO A 152 -11.40 16.54 1.54
N GLU A 153 -12.30 16.63 0.55
CA GLU A 153 -13.65 16.05 0.60
C GLU A 153 -13.72 14.67 -0.05
N THR A 154 -12.92 14.45 -1.12
CA THR A 154 -12.99 13.23 -1.93
C THR A 154 -11.72 12.39 -1.86
N PHE A 155 -10.63 12.96 -1.37
CA PHE A 155 -9.27 12.42 -1.42
C PHE A 155 -8.77 12.04 -2.83
N GLN A 156 -9.41 12.61 -3.86
CA GLN A 156 -8.89 12.52 -5.22
C GLN A 156 -7.66 13.42 -5.38
N PRO A 157 -6.67 13.05 -6.22
CA PRO A 157 -5.53 13.91 -6.52
C PRO A 157 -5.96 15.28 -7.02
N ASP A 158 -5.34 16.33 -6.50
CA ASP A 158 -5.46 17.69 -6.99
C ASP A 158 -4.31 18.00 -7.95
N VAL A 159 -4.62 18.13 -9.25
CA VAL A 159 -3.63 18.31 -10.32
C VAL A 159 -2.91 19.65 -10.20
N ASP A 160 -3.58 20.70 -9.70
CA ASP A 160 -2.95 22.01 -9.51
C ASP A 160 -1.95 21.97 -8.35
N LYS A 161 -2.28 21.22 -7.27
CA LYS A 161 -1.33 20.99 -6.17
C LYS A 161 -0.13 20.18 -6.62
N ILE A 162 -0.31 19.20 -7.51
CA ILE A 162 0.81 18.45 -8.11
C ILE A 162 1.68 19.42 -8.94
N ARG A 163 1.06 20.27 -9.76
CA ARG A 163 1.77 21.26 -10.60
C ARG A 163 2.63 22.21 -9.78
N GLU A 164 2.14 22.67 -8.62
CA GLU A 164 2.87 23.53 -7.69
C GLU A 164 4.15 22.88 -7.14
N GLN A 165 4.22 21.53 -7.11
CA GLN A 165 5.37 20.78 -6.58
C GLN A 165 6.38 20.34 -7.66
N LEU A 166 6.03 20.44 -8.95
CA LEU A 166 6.91 20.05 -10.04
C LEU A 166 8.09 21.03 -10.19
N SER A 167 9.28 20.48 -10.37
CA SER A 167 10.52 21.21 -10.66
C SER A 167 11.39 20.43 -11.66
N ASP A 168 12.50 21.03 -12.12
CA ASP A 168 13.48 20.36 -12.96
C ASP A 168 14.18 19.18 -12.26
N ARG A 169 14.04 19.01 -10.95
CA ARG A 169 14.57 17.88 -10.16
C ARG A 169 13.52 16.80 -9.88
N THR A 170 12.27 17.01 -10.20
CA THR A 170 11.22 16.00 -9.97
C THR A 170 11.46 14.79 -10.88
N ARG A 171 11.59 13.59 -10.30
CA ARG A 171 11.80 12.34 -11.04
C ARG A 171 10.60 11.41 -10.97
N ALA A 172 9.83 11.47 -9.88
CA ALA A 172 8.67 10.60 -9.74
C ALA A 172 7.54 11.21 -8.92
N ILE A 173 6.38 10.62 -9.08
CA ILE A 173 5.22 10.74 -8.22
C ILE A 173 4.81 9.34 -7.77
N ILE A 174 4.55 9.14 -6.47
CA ILE A 174 4.02 7.87 -5.95
C ILE A 174 2.50 7.94 -5.94
N ILE A 175 1.85 6.99 -6.61
CA ILE A 175 0.40 6.83 -6.63
C ILE A 175 0.03 5.51 -5.99
N ASN A 176 -0.77 5.56 -4.91
CA ASN A 176 -1.34 4.40 -4.24
C ASN A 176 -2.86 4.42 -4.39
N SER A 177 -3.40 3.52 -5.22
CA SER A 177 -4.83 3.42 -5.49
C SER A 177 -5.22 1.95 -5.73
N PRO A 178 -6.17 1.40 -4.94
CA PRO A 178 -6.88 1.99 -3.78
C PRO A 178 -5.95 2.47 -2.69
N ASN A 179 -6.29 3.60 -2.05
CA ASN A 179 -5.37 4.35 -1.21
C ASN A 179 -5.34 3.88 0.25
N ASN A 180 -4.17 3.83 0.83
CA ASN A 180 -3.93 3.80 2.26
C ASN A 180 -3.46 5.20 2.68
N PRO A 181 -4.23 5.99 3.49
CA PRO A 181 -5.20 5.53 4.48
C PRO A 181 -6.68 5.70 4.12
N THR A 182 -7.05 6.28 2.98
CA THR A 182 -8.41 6.81 2.75
C THR A 182 -9.40 5.79 2.21
N GLY A 183 -8.91 4.73 1.56
CA GLY A 183 -9.75 3.80 0.81
C GLY A 183 -10.27 4.36 -0.53
N ALA A 184 -9.87 5.57 -0.93
CA ALA A 184 -10.26 6.16 -2.21
C ALA A 184 -9.64 5.41 -3.39
N VAL A 185 -10.41 5.22 -4.45
CA VAL A 185 -9.92 4.79 -5.77
C VAL A 185 -9.78 6.03 -6.65
N PHE A 186 -8.58 6.26 -7.18
CA PHE A 186 -8.35 7.43 -8.03
C PHE A 186 -9.01 7.23 -9.39
N SER A 187 -9.83 8.21 -9.77
CA SER A 187 -10.62 8.14 -11.00
C SER A 187 -9.73 8.18 -12.24
N ARG A 188 -10.21 7.50 -13.31
CA ARG A 188 -9.52 7.53 -14.61
C ARG A 188 -9.29 8.96 -15.12
N ASP A 189 -10.27 9.85 -14.94
CA ASP A 189 -10.18 11.25 -15.39
C ASP A 189 -9.06 12.00 -14.65
N ASN A 190 -8.91 11.80 -13.34
CA ASN A 190 -7.81 12.43 -12.60
C ASN A 190 -6.45 11.85 -13.01
N LEU A 191 -6.37 10.54 -13.23
CA LEU A 191 -5.13 9.91 -13.72
C LEU A 191 -4.75 10.39 -15.12
N LEU A 192 -5.71 10.62 -16.01
CA LEU A 192 -5.46 11.22 -17.34
C LEU A 192 -4.93 12.64 -17.21
N LYS A 193 -5.54 13.48 -16.35
CA LYS A 193 -5.05 14.85 -16.11
C LYS A 193 -3.61 14.85 -15.54
N ILE A 194 -3.29 13.91 -14.66
CA ILE A 194 -1.91 13.74 -14.16
C ILE A 194 -0.99 13.32 -15.31
N ALA A 195 -1.39 12.36 -16.13
CA ALA A 195 -0.62 11.90 -17.29
C ALA A 195 -0.31 13.04 -18.27
N ASP A 196 -1.29 13.87 -18.57
CA ASP A 196 -1.14 15.07 -19.42
C ASP A 196 -0.15 16.07 -18.79
N LEU A 197 -0.29 16.34 -17.49
CA LEU A 197 0.61 17.24 -16.77
C LEU A 197 2.05 16.73 -16.79
N LEU A 198 2.26 15.42 -16.53
CA LEU A 198 3.60 14.83 -16.52
C LEU A 198 4.20 14.72 -17.93
N SER A 199 3.37 14.48 -18.96
CA SER A 199 3.80 14.45 -20.37
C SER A 199 4.27 15.81 -20.88
N SER A 200 3.82 16.90 -20.27
CA SER A 200 4.23 18.26 -20.62
C SER A 200 5.59 18.67 -20.04
N GLN A 201 6.19 17.84 -19.20
CA GLN A 201 7.48 18.14 -18.59
C GLN A 201 8.64 17.98 -19.58
N LYS A 202 9.72 18.72 -19.38
CA LYS A 202 10.91 18.71 -20.25
C LYS A 202 11.71 17.40 -20.19
N HIS A 203 11.53 16.65 -19.10
CA HIS A 203 12.20 15.36 -18.84
C HIS A 203 11.16 14.36 -18.29
N PRO A 204 11.42 13.06 -18.43
CA PRO A 204 10.51 12.05 -17.91
C PRO A 204 10.31 12.18 -16.39
N VAL A 205 9.05 12.24 -15.96
CA VAL A 205 8.64 12.08 -14.56
C VAL A 205 7.87 10.78 -14.47
N TYR A 206 8.34 9.84 -13.65
CA TYR A 206 7.78 8.50 -13.59
C TYR A 206 6.63 8.43 -12.56
N ILE A 207 5.59 7.66 -12.89
CA ILE A 207 4.60 7.24 -11.89
C ILE A 207 5.08 5.92 -11.28
N LEU A 208 5.32 5.92 -9.97
CA LEU A 208 5.51 4.70 -9.18
C LEU A 208 4.15 4.29 -8.63
N ALA A 209 3.52 3.31 -9.29
CA ALA A 209 2.19 2.83 -8.94
C ALA A 209 2.32 1.75 -7.84
N ASP A 210 2.01 2.12 -6.59
CA ASP A 210 1.94 1.19 -5.47
C ASP A 210 0.56 0.54 -5.40
N GLU A 211 0.46 -0.73 -5.80
CA GLU A 211 -0.81 -1.40 -6.08
C GLU A 211 -1.10 -2.66 -5.23
N PRO A 212 -0.79 -2.71 -3.93
CA PRO A 212 -1.07 -3.90 -3.12
C PRO A 212 -2.57 -4.15 -2.89
N TYR A 213 -3.41 -3.12 -3.09
CA TYR A 213 -4.86 -3.16 -2.86
C TYR A 213 -5.70 -3.26 -4.13
N ARG A 214 -5.09 -3.39 -5.33
CA ARG A 214 -5.80 -3.38 -6.62
C ARG A 214 -7.01 -4.29 -6.70
N THR A 215 -6.95 -5.47 -6.09
CA THR A 215 -8.04 -6.46 -6.09
C THR A 215 -9.08 -6.23 -4.99
N LEU A 216 -8.85 -5.26 -4.11
CA LEU A 216 -9.75 -4.91 -3.02
C LEU A 216 -10.51 -3.62 -3.37
N ALA A 217 -11.44 -3.73 -4.32
CA ALA A 217 -12.37 -2.67 -4.68
C ALA A 217 -13.81 -3.15 -4.46
N TYR A 218 -14.71 -2.24 -4.11
CA TYR A 218 -16.09 -2.50 -3.73
C TYR A 218 -17.07 -1.89 -4.73
N ASP A 219 -18.32 -2.33 -4.66
CA ASP A 219 -19.45 -1.74 -5.40
C ASP A 219 -19.23 -1.68 -6.93
N GLY A 220 -18.38 -2.56 -7.48
CA GLY A 220 -18.05 -2.59 -8.91
C GLY A 220 -17.15 -1.43 -9.37
N VAL A 221 -16.51 -0.71 -8.45
CA VAL A 221 -15.56 0.37 -8.79
C VAL A 221 -14.37 -0.22 -9.54
N GLU A 222 -14.13 0.30 -10.73
CA GLU A 222 -12.97 -0.06 -11.54
C GLU A 222 -11.70 0.65 -11.03
N VAL A 223 -10.64 -0.12 -10.79
CA VAL A 223 -9.30 0.42 -10.48
C VAL A 223 -8.52 0.55 -11.79
N PRO A 224 -8.27 1.78 -12.29
CA PRO A 224 -7.61 1.96 -13.58
C PRO A 224 -6.19 1.38 -13.58
N TYR A 225 -5.78 0.74 -14.69
CA TYR A 225 -4.40 0.25 -14.84
C TYR A 225 -3.50 1.39 -15.35
N ILE A 226 -2.69 1.94 -14.47
CA ILE A 226 -1.93 3.17 -14.73
C ILE A 226 -0.97 3.05 -15.92
N PRO A 227 -0.26 1.92 -16.18
CA PRO A 227 0.57 1.78 -17.38
C PRO A 227 -0.19 1.96 -18.72
N ALA A 228 -1.49 1.64 -18.76
CA ALA A 228 -2.34 1.88 -19.93
C ALA A 228 -2.83 3.34 -20.07
N ILE A 229 -2.49 4.21 -19.11
CA ILE A 229 -2.86 5.63 -19.08
C ILE A 229 -1.62 6.51 -19.31
N TYR A 230 -0.50 6.15 -18.68
CA TYR A 230 0.75 6.91 -18.74
C TYR A 230 1.94 5.98 -18.97
N LYS A 231 2.66 6.21 -20.08
CA LYS A 231 3.77 5.34 -20.52
C LYS A 231 4.88 5.21 -19.48
N ASN A 232 5.32 6.31 -18.85
CA ASN A 232 6.42 6.31 -17.87
C ASN A 232 5.93 5.84 -16.50
N THR A 233 5.43 4.59 -16.41
CA THR A 233 4.91 3.98 -15.21
C THR A 233 5.70 2.74 -14.81
N VAL A 234 5.98 2.62 -13.52
CA VAL A 234 6.52 1.42 -12.88
C VAL A 234 5.52 0.94 -11.83
N VAL A 235 5.02 -0.28 -11.99
CA VAL A 235 4.13 -0.91 -11.00
C VAL A 235 4.97 -1.57 -9.92
N CYS A 236 4.70 -1.23 -8.66
CA CYS A 236 5.24 -1.84 -7.46
C CYS A 236 4.10 -2.52 -6.71
N THR A 237 4.11 -3.84 -6.60
CA THR A 237 2.98 -4.56 -6.02
C THR A 237 3.41 -5.75 -5.16
N SER A 238 2.45 -6.36 -4.47
CA SER A 238 2.65 -7.58 -3.69
C SER A 238 1.36 -8.40 -3.60
N TYR A 239 1.54 -9.67 -3.25
CA TYR A 239 0.44 -10.60 -2.98
C TYR A 239 -0.02 -10.57 -1.52
N SER A 240 0.52 -9.65 -0.71
CA SER A 240 0.22 -9.52 0.72
C SER A 240 -1.27 -9.35 1.02
N LYS A 241 -2.01 -8.70 0.14
CA LYS A 241 -3.43 -8.40 0.33
C LYS A 241 -4.34 -9.25 -0.55
N SER A 242 -3.97 -9.40 -1.82
CA SER A 242 -4.76 -10.18 -2.80
C SER A 242 -4.87 -11.67 -2.43
N LEU A 243 -3.80 -12.26 -1.91
CA LEU A 243 -3.77 -13.67 -1.48
C LEU A 243 -3.73 -13.85 0.05
N SER A 244 -3.83 -12.78 0.83
CA SER A 244 -3.73 -12.82 2.30
C SER A 244 -2.44 -13.48 2.82
N ILE A 245 -1.30 -13.21 2.20
CA ILE A 245 0.02 -13.79 2.54
C ILE A 245 1.08 -12.73 2.86
N PRO A 246 0.81 -11.75 3.74
CA PRO A 246 1.77 -10.70 4.03
C PRO A 246 3.07 -11.21 4.68
N GLY A 247 3.02 -12.34 5.35
CA GLY A 247 4.18 -12.99 5.99
C GLY A 247 5.18 -13.60 5.00
N GLU A 248 4.71 -13.98 3.80
CA GLU A 248 5.54 -14.68 2.80
C GLU A 248 6.44 -13.75 2.00
N ARG A 249 6.22 -12.45 2.12
CA ARG A 249 7.07 -11.42 1.50
C ARG A 249 7.30 -11.64 0.01
N ILE A 250 6.25 -11.65 -0.77
CA ILE A 250 6.33 -11.83 -2.23
C ILE A 250 5.58 -10.73 -2.98
N GLY A 251 6.20 -10.24 -4.05
CA GLY A 251 5.70 -9.17 -4.91
C GLY A 251 6.55 -9.04 -6.17
N TYR A 252 6.33 -7.97 -6.92
CA TYR A 252 7.14 -7.69 -8.11
C TYR A 252 7.15 -6.20 -8.46
N ILE A 253 8.15 -5.83 -9.27
CA ILE A 253 8.23 -4.59 -10.03
C ILE A 253 7.91 -4.94 -11.48
N ALA A 254 7.05 -4.16 -12.14
CA ALA A 254 6.86 -4.24 -13.58
C ALA A 254 7.10 -2.85 -14.21
N VAL A 255 8.16 -2.72 -14.99
CA VAL A 255 8.44 -1.52 -15.78
C VAL A 255 7.59 -1.57 -17.05
N SER A 256 6.83 -0.51 -17.32
CA SER A 256 6.06 -0.44 -18.57
C SER A 256 7.01 -0.54 -19.76
N PRO A 257 6.73 -1.41 -20.76
CA PRO A 257 7.53 -1.47 -21.97
C PRO A 257 7.58 -0.17 -22.78
N GLU A 258 6.58 0.69 -22.56
CA GLU A 258 6.45 2.00 -23.22
C GLU A 258 7.22 3.11 -22.48
N CYS A 259 7.78 2.81 -21.29
CA CYS A 259 8.62 3.76 -20.55
C CYS A 259 9.78 4.26 -21.42
N GLU A 260 10.07 5.54 -21.30
CA GLU A 260 11.30 6.07 -21.85
C GLU A 260 12.50 5.44 -21.16
N GLY A 261 13.39 4.81 -21.95
CA GLY A 261 14.54 4.07 -21.42
C GLY A 261 14.16 2.82 -20.60
N ALA A 262 13.04 2.15 -20.88
CA ALA A 262 12.52 1.02 -20.10
C ALA A 262 13.57 -0.04 -19.77
N ARG A 263 14.40 -0.41 -20.76
CA ARG A 263 15.43 -1.44 -20.59
C ARG A 263 16.57 -0.99 -19.67
N ASP A 264 17.02 0.25 -19.83
CA ASP A 264 18.08 0.81 -18.99
C ASP A 264 17.58 1.02 -17.55
N PHE A 265 16.32 1.46 -17.41
CA PHE A 265 15.70 1.55 -16.09
C PHE A 265 15.58 0.17 -15.41
N PHE A 266 15.21 -0.85 -16.17
CA PHE A 266 15.17 -2.22 -15.63
C PHE A 266 16.57 -2.70 -15.21
N PHE A 267 17.63 -2.41 -15.98
CA PHE A 267 19.00 -2.71 -15.56
C PHE A 267 19.41 -1.93 -14.30
N ALA A 268 18.99 -0.67 -14.16
CA ALA A 268 19.20 0.09 -12.94
C ALA A 268 18.47 -0.56 -11.75
N ILE A 269 17.24 -1.06 -11.92
CA ILE A 269 16.50 -1.84 -10.92
C ILE A 269 17.28 -3.09 -10.51
N CYS A 270 17.82 -3.84 -11.47
CA CYS A 270 18.68 -5.00 -11.19
C CYS A 270 19.92 -4.62 -10.40
N GLY A 271 20.57 -3.51 -10.74
CA GLY A 271 21.71 -2.94 -10.02
C GLY A 271 21.37 -2.54 -8.59
N ALA A 272 20.24 -1.86 -8.41
CA ALA A 272 19.74 -1.46 -7.10
C ALA A 272 19.39 -2.66 -6.23
N GLY A 273 18.66 -3.66 -6.77
CA GLY A 273 18.34 -4.89 -6.06
C GLY A 273 19.59 -5.62 -5.58
N ARG A 274 20.60 -5.74 -6.46
CA ARG A 274 21.92 -6.31 -6.11
C ARG A 274 22.60 -5.53 -4.98
N SER A 275 22.65 -4.19 -5.10
CA SER A 275 23.34 -3.34 -4.12
C SER A 275 22.69 -3.37 -2.73
N MET A 276 21.38 -3.59 -2.68
CA MET A 276 20.60 -3.68 -1.44
C MET A 276 20.50 -5.11 -0.88
N GLY A 277 21.04 -6.12 -1.59
CA GLY A 277 20.96 -7.50 -1.18
C GLY A 277 19.60 -8.18 -1.43
N TYR A 278 18.71 -7.56 -2.21
CA TYR A 278 17.44 -8.13 -2.62
C TYR A 278 17.58 -8.98 -3.88
N VAL A 279 18.46 -9.95 -3.83
CA VAL A 279 18.70 -10.89 -4.93
C VAL A 279 17.89 -12.16 -4.69
N CYS A 280 17.03 -12.51 -5.63
CA CYS A 280 16.12 -13.65 -5.60
C CYS A 280 15.08 -13.56 -4.46
N ALA A 281 13.85 -13.20 -4.81
CA ALA A 281 12.71 -13.40 -3.93
C ALA A 281 12.52 -14.89 -3.59
N PRO A 282 11.76 -15.26 -2.54
CA PRO A 282 11.57 -16.66 -2.13
C PRO A 282 11.08 -17.57 -3.26
N SER A 283 11.88 -18.56 -3.66
CA SER A 283 11.69 -19.38 -4.88
C SER A 283 10.31 -20.06 -4.93
N LEU A 284 9.93 -20.78 -3.89
CA LEU A 284 8.62 -21.45 -3.81
C LEU A 284 7.46 -20.47 -3.98
N PHE A 285 7.53 -19.31 -3.31
CA PHE A 285 6.45 -18.32 -3.34
C PHE A 285 6.38 -17.54 -4.64
N GLN A 286 7.47 -17.37 -5.39
CA GLN A 286 7.41 -16.81 -6.74
C GLN A 286 6.52 -17.69 -7.65
N LYS A 287 6.76 -19.01 -7.61
CA LYS A 287 6.01 -19.98 -8.44
C LYS A 287 4.55 -20.06 -8.00
N ALA A 288 4.30 -20.25 -6.71
CA ALA A 288 2.95 -20.36 -6.16
C ALA A 288 2.10 -19.08 -6.39
N ALA A 289 2.67 -17.91 -6.10
CA ALA A 289 1.96 -16.63 -6.27
C ALA A 289 1.64 -16.33 -7.74
N ALA A 290 2.56 -16.62 -8.66
CA ALA A 290 2.30 -16.43 -10.09
C ALA A 290 1.18 -17.33 -10.62
N LEU A 291 1.13 -18.60 -10.19
CA LEU A 291 0.06 -19.53 -10.54
C LEU A 291 -1.30 -19.08 -9.99
N CYS A 292 -1.30 -18.39 -8.86
CA CYS A 292 -2.49 -17.89 -8.15
C CYS A 292 -2.79 -16.40 -8.39
N ASP A 293 -2.03 -15.72 -9.25
CA ASP A 293 -2.13 -14.26 -9.48
C ASP A 293 -3.53 -13.79 -9.92
N THR A 294 -4.30 -14.66 -10.55
CA THR A 294 -5.66 -14.37 -11.02
C THR A 294 -6.77 -14.81 -10.07
N LEU A 295 -6.44 -15.39 -8.92
CA LEU A 295 -7.45 -15.75 -7.94
C LEU A 295 -8.15 -14.48 -7.42
N PRO A 296 -9.50 -14.52 -7.33
CA PRO A 296 -10.24 -13.40 -6.76
C PRO A 296 -9.93 -13.29 -5.26
N SER A 297 -9.78 -12.04 -4.79
CA SER A 297 -9.79 -11.77 -3.35
C SER A 297 -11.22 -11.91 -2.83
N ASP A 298 -11.40 -12.51 -1.65
CA ASP A 298 -12.69 -12.48 -0.98
C ASP A 298 -12.92 -11.10 -0.38
N VAL A 299 -13.54 -10.22 -1.16
CA VAL A 299 -13.87 -8.87 -0.72
C VAL A 299 -15.15 -8.80 0.11
N SER A 300 -15.97 -9.87 0.14
CA SER A 300 -17.31 -9.86 0.75
C SER A 300 -17.24 -9.64 2.27
N ALA A 301 -16.30 -10.28 2.95
CA ALA A 301 -16.09 -10.10 4.38
C ALA A 301 -15.62 -8.69 4.73
N TYR A 302 -14.71 -8.13 3.91
CA TYR A 302 -14.26 -6.73 4.10
C TYR A 302 -15.39 -5.75 3.78
N ASP A 303 -16.21 -5.98 2.75
CA ASP A 303 -17.34 -5.12 2.42
C ASP A 303 -18.39 -5.09 3.54
N ARG A 304 -18.71 -6.25 4.12
CA ARG A 304 -19.58 -6.35 5.28
C ARG A 304 -19.06 -5.49 6.47
N ASN A 305 -17.76 -5.62 6.77
CA ASN A 305 -17.10 -4.84 7.82
C ASN A 305 -17.11 -3.34 7.51
N ARG A 306 -16.80 -2.97 6.28
CA ARG A 306 -16.83 -1.60 5.76
C ARG A 306 -18.19 -0.94 5.97
N ARG A 307 -19.26 -1.62 5.53
CA ARG A 307 -20.62 -1.10 5.63
C ARG A 307 -21.07 -0.95 7.07
N LEU A 308 -20.83 -1.97 7.92
CA LEU A 308 -21.16 -1.90 9.33
C LEU A 308 -20.45 -0.71 10.00
N LEU A 309 -19.14 -0.59 9.83
CA LEU A 309 -18.38 0.46 10.49
C LEU A 309 -18.79 1.84 9.98
N TYR A 310 -18.88 2.03 8.65
CA TYR A 310 -19.28 3.30 8.05
C TYR A 310 -20.67 3.74 8.48
N SER A 311 -21.69 2.87 8.39
CA SER A 311 -23.06 3.22 8.77
C SER A 311 -23.16 3.57 10.26
N SER A 312 -22.57 2.72 11.13
CA SER A 312 -22.60 2.96 12.58
C SER A 312 -21.91 4.26 12.98
N LEU A 313 -20.74 4.57 12.43
CA LEU A 313 -20.04 5.81 12.74
C LEU A 313 -20.79 7.05 12.19
N SER A 314 -21.36 6.94 11.00
CA SER A 314 -22.18 8.02 10.42
C SER A 314 -23.44 8.28 11.24
N GLU A 315 -24.14 7.24 11.71
CA GLU A 315 -25.32 7.35 12.58
C GLU A 315 -24.99 7.98 13.95
N ILE A 316 -23.81 7.69 14.50
CA ILE A 316 -23.32 8.34 15.74
C ILE A 316 -23.06 9.82 15.51
N GLY A 317 -22.67 10.22 14.29
CA GLY A 317 -22.39 11.60 13.88
C GLY A 317 -20.94 11.88 13.48
N TYR A 318 -20.10 10.85 13.31
CA TYR A 318 -18.75 11.02 12.78
C TYR A 318 -18.79 11.37 11.30
N THR A 319 -17.87 12.22 10.87
CA THR A 319 -17.64 12.51 9.44
C THR A 319 -16.63 11.53 8.87
N CYS A 320 -17.04 10.71 7.92
CA CYS A 320 -16.18 9.78 7.20
C CYS A 320 -16.67 9.60 5.76
N ILE A 321 -15.76 9.19 4.88
CA ILE A 321 -16.05 8.91 3.48
C ILE A 321 -16.10 7.40 3.31
N LEU A 322 -17.15 6.89 2.63
CA LEU A 322 -17.28 5.47 2.34
C LEU A 322 -16.10 5.03 1.46
N PRO A 323 -15.24 4.10 1.93
CA PRO A 323 -14.12 3.64 1.13
C PRO A 323 -14.57 2.88 -0.13
N GLU A 324 -13.94 3.17 -1.26
CA GLU A 324 -14.18 2.46 -2.53
C GLU A 324 -13.28 1.23 -2.69
N GLY A 325 -12.19 1.18 -1.90
CA GLY A 325 -11.23 0.07 -1.94
C GLY A 325 -10.37 -0.02 -0.69
N ALA A 326 -9.38 -0.90 -0.72
CA ALA A 326 -8.54 -1.28 0.41
C ALA A 326 -9.37 -1.79 1.61
N PHE A 327 -8.91 -1.60 2.84
CA PHE A 327 -9.67 -1.96 4.05
C PHE A 327 -9.44 -0.93 5.16
N TYR A 328 -9.46 0.35 4.79
CA TYR A 328 -9.29 1.47 5.70
C TYR A 328 -10.48 2.42 5.60
N LEU A 329 -10.95 2.89 6.75
CA LEU A 329 -11.88 3.99 6.87
C LEU A 329 -11.12 5.19 7.46
N PHE A 330 -11.22 6.33 6.78
CA PHE A 330 -10.60 7.57 7.22
C PHE A 330 -11.67 8.46 7.82
N VAL A 331 -11.54 8.76 9.11
CA VAL A 331 -12.57 9.43 9.92
C VAL A 331 -12.02 10.76 10.40
N LYS A 332 -12.81 11.82 10.24
CA LYS A 332 -12.47 13.14 10.77
C LYS A 332 -12.49 13.10 12.30
N SER A 333 -11.39 13.52 12.93
CA SER A 333 -11.32 13.60 14.39
C SER A 333 -12.27 14.67 14.92
N LEU A 334 -12.77 14.48 16.15
CA LEU A 334 -13.69 15.43 16.79
C LEU A 334 -12.97 16.65 17.37
N GLU A 335 -11.65 16.68 17.28
CA GLU A 335 -10.80 17.82 17.58
C GLU A 335 -9.68 17.94 16.53
N GLN A 336 -9.07 19.13 16.43
CA GLN A 336 -8.08 19.40 15.38
C GLN A 336 -6.79 18.58 15.56
N ASP A 337 -6.42 18.27 16.79
CA ASP A 337 -5.28 17.42 17.11
C ASP A 337 -5.69 15.93 17.07
N ALA A 338 -5.33 15.26 15.97
CA ALA A 338 -5.62 13.84 15.79
C ALA A 338 -4.89 12.93 16.80
N ASN A 339 -3.72 13.36 17.30
CA ASN A 339 -3.00 12.61 18.34
C ASN A 339 -3.75 12.68 19.67
N ALA A 340 -4.21 13.88 20.07
CA ALA A 340 -5.03 14.05 21.26
C ALA A 340 -6.33 13.24 21.16
N PHE A 341 -7.00 13.27 20.00
CA PHE A 341 -8.18 12.44 19.74
C PHE A 341 -7.88 10.94 19.85
N SER A 342 -6.78 10.45 19.27
CA SER A 342 -6.36 9.05 19.38
C SER A 342 -6.07 8.65 20.84
N MET A 343 -5.49 9.55 21.63
CA MET A 343 -5.26 9.32 23.06
C MET A 343 -6.58 9.27 23.87
N MET A 344 -7.58 10.07 23.50
CA MET A 344 -8.92 9.98 24.10
C MET A 344 -9.64 8.69 23.68
N ALA A 345 -9.52 8.27 22.43
CA ALA A 345 -10.04 7.00 21.93
C ALA A 345 -9.46 5.81 22.71
N ARG A 346 -8.15 5.85 22.99
CA ARG A 346 -7.45 4.81 23.77
C ARG A 346 -8.02 4.62 25.17
N LYS A 347 -8.61 5.66 25.81
CA LYS A 347 -9.31 5.54 27.10
C LYS A 347 -10.60 4.71 27.01
N GLN A 348 -11.10 4.48 25.80
CA GLN A 348 -12.20 3.59 25.49
C GLN A 348 -11.72 2.28 24.85
N GLU A 349 -10.44 1.96 24.95
CA GLU A 349 -9.76 0.80 24.33
C GLU A 349 -9.86 0.78 22.78
N LEU A 350 -10.13 1.93 22.15
CA LEU A 350 -10.13 2.12 20.72
C LEU A 350 -8.74 2.55 20.26
N LEU A 351 -8.05 1.72 19.50
CA LEU A 351 -6.70 2.00 19.00
C LEU A 351 -6.77 2.45 17.54
N LEU A 352 -6.73 3.77 17.35
CA LEU A 352 -6.87 4.47 16.07
C LEU A 352 -5.54 5.12 15.69
N VAL A 353 -5.22 5.15 14.39
CA VAL A 353 -3.96 5.75 13.93
C VAL A 353 -4.18 7.22 13.55
N PRO A 354 -3.55 8.18 14.23
CA PRO A 354 -3.66 9.61 13.92
C PRO A 354 -3.00 9.94 12.57
N SER A 355 -3.57 10.92 11.88
CA SER A 355 -3.25 11.22 10.48
C SER A 355 -1.99 12.03 10.22
N ASP A 356 -1.37 12.59 11.25
CA ASP A 356 -0.22 13.51 11.07
C ASP A 356 0.91 12.85 10.29
N SER A 357 1.18 11.56 10.54
CA SER A 357 2.20 10.80 9.82
C SER A 357 1.84 10.52 8.35
N PHE A 358 0.55 10.59 7.99
CA PHE A 358 0.07 10.46 6.61
C PHE A 358 0.13 11.78 5.83
N GLY A 359 0.61 12.86 6.44
CA GLY A 359 0.78 14.18 5.81
C GLY A 359 -0.45 15.09 5.89
N VAL A 360 -1.49 14.74 6.62
CA VAL A 360 -2.69 15.57 6.85
C VAL A 360 -3.03 15.62 8.33
N LYS A 361 -3.79 16.63 8.75
CA LYS A 361 -4.20 16.83 10.16
C LYS A 361 -5.70 16.64 10.34
N GLY A 362 -6.10 16.27 11.55
CA GLY A 362 -7.51 16.24 11.95
C GLY A 362 -8.29 15.02 11.45
N TRP A 363 -7.60 13.91 11.20
CA TRP A 363 -8.20 12.63 10.82
C TRP A 363 -7.58 11.47 11.57
N VAL A 364 -8.27 10.34 11.60
CA VAL A 364 -7.72 9.06 12.07
C VAL A 364 -8.03 7.96 11.08
N ARG A 365 -7.10 7.01 10.95
CA ARG A 365 -7.30 5.80 10.15
C ARG A 365 -7.79 4.66 11.02
N ILE A 366 -8.81 3.95 10.55
CA ILE A 366 -9.38 2.74 11.12
C ILE A 366 -9.19 1.60 10.11
N ALA A 367 -8.41 0.58 10.45
CA ALA A 367 -8.26 -0.61 9.62
C ALA A 367 -9.37 -1.61 9.96
N TYR A 368 -10.32 -1.82 9.04
CA TYR A 368 -11.44 -2.75 9.27
C TYR A 368 -11.18 -4.19 8.79
N CYS A 369 -9.93 -4.53 8.52
CA CYS A 369 -9.49 -5.90 8.28
C CYS A 369 -9.35 -6.68 9.60
N THR A 370 -10.44 -6.82 10.31
CA THR A 370 -10.58 -7.55 11.58
C THR A 370 -11.87 -8.37 11.58
N SER A 371 -12.19 -9.07 12.66
CA SER A 371 -13.45 -9.82 12.72
C SER A 371 -14.66 -8.89 12.78
N TYR A 372 -15.79 -9.35 12.24
CA TYR A 372 -17.06 -8.64 12.28
C TYR A 372 -17.49 -8.34 13.71
N GLU A 373 -17.33 -9.33 14.60
CA GLU A 373 -17.69 -9.25 16.02
C GLU A 373 -16.87 -8.18 16.75
N GLN A 374 -15.58 -8.01 16.38
CA GLN A 374 -14.75 -6.96 16.98
C GLN A 374 -15.27 -5.57 16.59
N ILE A 375 -15.66 -5.37 15.33
CA ILE A 375 -16.26 -4.11 14.87
C ILE A 375 -17.56 -3.86 15.61
N GLU A 376 -18.48 -4.84 15.64
CA GLU A 376 -19.77 -4.72 16.32
C GLU A 376 -19.62 -4.36 17.80
N LYS A 377 -18.74 -5.06 18.53
CA LYS A 377 -18.45 -4.80 19.94
C LYS A 377 -17.79 -3.43 20.18
N SER A 378 -17.13 -2.85 19.20
CA SER A 378 -16.47 -1.54 19.32
C SER A 378 -17.44 -0.35 19.21
N ILE A 379 -18.62 -0.53 18.59
CA ILE A 379 -19.57 0.55 18.32
C ILE A 379 -19.99 1.32 19.59
N PRO A 380 -20.30 0.65 20.72
CA PRO A 380 -20.60 1.36 21.97
C PRO A 380 -19.44 2.23 22.48
N ALA A 381 -18.19 1.81 22.26
CA ALA A 381 -17.01 2.58 22.64
C ALA A 381 -16.85 3.85 21.77
N PHE A 382 -17.09 3.75 20.44
CA PHE A 382 -17.16 4.92 19.57
C PHE A 382 -18.27 5.90 19.99
N LYS A 383 -19.44 5.40 20.32
CA LYS A 383 -20.53 6.25 20.81
C LYS A 383 -20.15 6.99 22.09
N LYS A 384 -19.56 6.29 23.06
CA LYS A 384 -19.10 6.88 24.32
C LYS A 384 -17.99 7.92 24.08
N LEU A 385 -17.07 7.65 23.16
CA LEU A 385 -16.04 8.60 22.74
C LEU A 385 -16.69 9.87 22.15
N TYR A 386 -17.64 9.72 21.23
CA TYR A 386 -18.35 10.85 20.61
C TYR A 386 -19.09 11.71 21.64
N GLU A 387 -19.82 11.07 22.55
CA GLU A 387 -20.57 11.75 23.62
C GLU A 387 -19.64 12.54 24.54
N SER A 388 -18.44 12.06 24.82
CA SER A 388 -17.45 12.76 25.64
C SER A 388 -17.00 14.12 25.08
N TYR A 389 -17.16 14.33 23.76
CA TYR A 389 -16.87 15.60 23.09
C TYR A 389 -18.08 16.55 23.03
N LYS A 390 -19.32 16.06 23.22
CA LYS A 390 -20.51 16.92 23.30
C LYS A 390 -20.65 17.64 24.64
N VAL A 391 -20.01 17.12 25.67
CA VAL A 391 -20.07 17.66 27.04
C VAL A 391 -18.94 18.68 27.30
N ARG A 392 -18.00 18.78 26.40
CA ARG A 392 -16.92 19.78 26.41
C ARG A 392 -17.34 21.04 25.63
#